data_49f68950fce7e8c6ee324cd528b6e8ab
#
_entry.id   49f68950fce7e8c6ee324cd528b6e8ab
#
_cell.length_a   1.000
_cell.length_b   1.000
_cell.length_c   1.000
_cell.angle_alpha   90.00
_cell.angle_beta   90.00
_cell.angle_gamma   90.00
#
_symmetry.space_group_name_H-M   'P 1'
#
loop_
_entity.id
_entity.type
_entity.pdbx_description
1 polymer ?
#
loop_
_entity_poly.entity_id
_entity_poly.type
_entity_poly.pdbx_seq_one_letter_code
_entity_poly.pdbx_strand_id
1 'polypeptide(L)'
;MTSYIYHYQWHGRAGSSVPLIVWPHGGPHSVITTDFKTIVMFFCQLGYGVLYVNYRGSLGFGEDNVRSLLGRVGDQDVQDCHEATLAALDNLPQLARDKVVLMGGSHGGFLVTHLTGQFPDLYKAAVAINPVTNLASLAGVSDIPDWSFNEAGLKYKYLHPTPENLATMWDKSPIKHIENIKAPILLLIGKKDLRVNPTQGYEFYHSLKALGKTVEMNVYEDNHPIGKFEHALDWKINSALFLNKHLRL
;
A
#
# COMPACT_ATOMS: atom_id res chain seq x y z
N MET A 1 -5.89 14.69 9.09
CA MET A 1 -5.61 13.24 9.01
C MET A 1 -6.35 12.53 10.14
N THR A 2 -7.03 11.43 9.88
CA THR A 2 -7.71 10.60 10.89
C THR A 2 -7.25 9.16 10.73
N SER A 3 -6.74 8.57 11.82
CA SER A 3 -6.25 7.19 11.83
C SER A 3 -7.03 6.36 12.84
N TYR A 4 -7.26 5.11 12.52
CA TYR A 4 -7.91 4.15 13.41
C TYR A 4 -6.95 2.99 13.69
N ILE A 5 -6.77 2.64 14.96
CA ILE A 5 -6.01 1.47 15.36
C ILE A 5 -6.98 0.41 15.87
N TYR A 6 -6.87 -0.77 15.29
CA TYR A 6 -7.55 -1.97 15.74
C TYR A 6 -6.52 -2.91 16.36
N HIS A 7 -6.75 -3.30 17.59
CA HIS A 7 -6.05 -4.44 18.16
C HIS A 7 -7.06 -5.29 18.93
N TYR A 8 -6.90 -6.59 18.87
CA TYR A 8 -7.63 -7.51 19.73
C TYR A 8 -6.90 -7.59 21.07
N GLN A 9 -7.62 -7.52 22.18
CA GLN A 9 -7.02 -7.79 23.50
C GLN A 9 -6.57 -9.26 23.52
N TRP A 10 -5.34 -9.49 23.13
CA TRP A 10 -4.74 -10.79 23.26
C TRP A 10 -4.31 -10.97 24.71
N HIS A 11 -4.79 -12.05 25.38
CA HIS A 11 -4.32 -12.44 26.70
C HIS A 11 -2.92 -13.09 26.63
N GLY A 12 -2.03 -12.56 25.81
CA GLY A 12 -0.62 -12.90 25.74
C GLY A 12 0.10 -12.46 27.01
N ARG A 13 1.22 -13.12 27.26
CA ARG A 13 2.05 -12.83 28.43
C ARG A 13 2.29 -11.32 28.57
N ALA A 14 2.08 -10.79 29.77
CA ALA A 14 2.40 -9.42 30.08
C ALA A 14 3.84 -9.11 29.65
N GLY A 15 4.03 -8.11 28.76
CA GLY A 15 5.32 -7.71 28.24
C GLY A 15 5.62 -8.12 26.79
N SER A 16 4.72 -8.83 26.08
CA SER A 16 4.91 -9.08 24.64
C SER A 16 4.57 -7.84 23.80
N SER A 17 5.51 -7.34 23.02
CA SER A 17 5.30 -6.24 22.09
C SER A 17 4.55 -6.69 20.85
N VAL A 18 3.53 -5.90 20.43
CA VAL A 18 2.61 -6.21 19.33
C VAL A 18 3.19 -5.73 18.00
N PRO A 19 3.38 -6.58 16.99
CA PRO A 19 3.76 -6.15 15.65
C PRO A 19 2.62 -5.32 15.02
N LEU A 20 2.98 -4.30 14.24
CA LEU A 20 2.04 -3.35 13.65
C LEU A 20 1.95 -3.53 12.13
N ILE A 21 0.75 -3.77 11.61
CA ILE A 21 0.43 -3.62 10.20
C ILE A 21 -0.09 -2.21 9.97
N VAL A 22 0.59 -1.42 9.15
CA VAL A 22 0.10 -0.13 8.64
C VAL A 22 -0.59 -0.38 7.31
N TRP A 23 -1.87 0.00 7.23
CA TRP A 23 -2.71 -0.32 6.09
C TRP A 23 -3.42 0.91 5.53
N PRO A 24 -2.80 1.64 4.58
CA PRO A 24 -3.47 2.71 3.86
C PRO A 24 -4.49 2.13 2.88
N HIS A 25 -5.61 2.86 2.70
CA HIS A 25 -6.64 2.45 1.75
C HIS A 25 -6.30 2.77 0.29
N GLY A 26 -7.01 2.13 -0.63
CA GLY A 26 -6.96 2.43 -2.06
C GLY A 26 -7.80 3.67 -2.42
N GLY A 27 -7.85 3.98 -3.70
CA GLY A 27 -8.61 5.10 -4.24
C GLY A 27 -7.74 6.02 -5.08
N PRO A 28 -7.19 7.16 -4.57
CA PRO A 28 -7.03 7.60 -3.18
C PRO A 28 -8.28 8.21 -2.52
N HIS A 29 -9.23 8.68 -3.31
CA HIS A 29 -10.45 9.35 -2.85
C HIS A 29 -11.49 8.31 -2.37
N SER A 30 -11.19 7.70 -1.24
CA SER A 30 -12.02 6.75 -0.50
C SER A 30 -11.94 7.05 0.99
N VAL A 31 -12.52 6.20 1.83
CA VAL A 31 -12.46 6.35 3.29
C VAL A 31 -12.53 4.98 3.96
N ILE A 32 -11.76 4.80 5.02
CA ILE A 32 -11.91 3.68 5.94
C ILE A 32 -12.80 4.12 7.09
N THR A 33 -13.87 3.38 7.29
CA THR A 33 -14.82 3.56 8.40
C THR A 33 -14.50 2.61 9.55
N THR A 34 -15.16 2.80 10.70
CA THR A 34 -14.97 1.99 11.91
C THR A 34 -15.80 0.70 11.92
N ASP A 35 -16.40 0.33 10.78
CA ASP A 35 -17.17 -0.89 10.63
C ASP A 35 -16.31 -2.16 10.83
N PHE A 36 -16.97 -3.24 11.20
CA PHE A 36 -16.33 -4.53 11.38
C PHE A 36 -15.74 -5.07 10.08
N LYS A 37 -14.47 -5.44 10.11
CA LYS A 37 -13.74 -6.01 8.97
C LYS A 37 -13.13 -7.36 9.34
N THR A 38 -13.62 -8.42 8.70
CA THR A 38 -13.13 -9.81 8.96
C THR A 38 -11.63 -9.96 8.76
N ILE A 39 -11.06 -9.24 7.79
CA ILE A 39 -9.61 -9.29 7.53
C ILE A 39 -8.80 -8.65 8.67
N VAL A 40 -9.31 -7.59 9.29
CA VAL A 40 -8.67 -6.98 10.47
C VAL A 40 -8.69 -7.97 11.62
N MET A 41 -9.87 -8.59 11.89
CA MET A 41 -9.98 -9.60 12.93
C MET A 41 -9.05 -10.78 12.71
N PHE A 42 -8.88 -11.22 11.45
CA PHE A 42 -7.93 -12.28 11.11
C PHE A 42 -6.50 -11.93 11.55
N PHE A 43 -6.00 -10.75 11.20
CA PHE A 43 -4.66 -10.34 11.61
C PHE A 43 -4.55 -10.05 13.12
N CYS A 44 -5.59 -9.46 13.72
CA CYS A 44 -5.62 -9.25 15.17
C CYS A 44 -5.58 -10.58 15.95
N GLN A 45 -6.27 -11.62 15.48
CA GLN A 45 -6.20 -12.96 16.08
C GLN A 45 -4.83 -13.62 15.93
N LEU A 46 -4.06 -13.25 14.91
CA LEU A 46 -2.67 -13.65 14.74
C LEU A 46 -1.68 -12.83 15.59
N GLY A 47 -2.19 -11.88 16.40
CA GLY A 47 -1.39 -11.09 17.33
C GLY A 47 -0.89 -9.76 16.78
N TYR A 48 -1.35 -9.32 15.61
CA TYR A 48 -1.00 -8.01 15.04
C TYR A 48 -1.93 -6.90 15.56
N GLY A 49 -1.40 -5.69 15.71
CA GLY A 49 -2.17 -4.46 15.64
C GLY A 49 -2.32 -4.04 14.18
N VAL A 50 -3.45 -3.44 13.82
CA VAL A 50 -3.70 -2.91 12.47
C VAL A 50 -4.01 -1.42 12.56
N LEU A 51 -3.18 -0.59 11.95
CA LEU A 51 -3.36 0.84 11.80
C LEU A 51 -3.93 1.15 10.43
N TYR A 52 -5.17 1.57 10.37
CA TYR A 52 -5.77 2.16 9.18
C TYR A 52 -5.55 3.68 9.14
N VAL A 53 -5.18 4.20 7.98
CA VAL A 53 -4.89 5.63 7.79
C VAL A 53 -5.83 6.22 6.75
N ASN A 54 -6.61 7.23 7.16
CA ASN A 54 -7.30 8.15 6.26
C ASN A 54 -6.39 9.38 6.06
N TYR A 55 -5.54 9.31 5.05
CA TYR A 55 -4.60 10.36 4.66
C TYR A 55 -5.34 11.52 3.96
N ARG A 56 -4.69 12.67 3.81
CA ARG A 56 -5.24 13.79 3.03
C ARG A 56 -5.50 13.34 1.59
N GLY A 57 -6.69 13.64 1.10
CA GLY A 57 -7.27 13.06 -0.12
C GLY A 57 -8.43 12.10 0.18
N SER A 58 -8.54 11.57 1.40
CA SER A 58 -9.67 10.72 1.81
C SER A 58 -10.99 11.47 1.85
N LEU A 59 -12.09 10.76 1.58
CA LEU A 59 -13.45 11.30 1.66
C LEU A 59 -13.91 11.51 3.11
N GLY A 60 -14.94 12.34 3.29
CA GLY A 60 -15.58 12.55 4.60
C GLY A 60 -14.92 13.66 5.45
N PHE A 61 -13.87 14.32 4.96
CA PHE A 61 -13.13 15.38 5.65
C PHE A 61 -13.18 16.74 4.93
N GLY A 62 -14.17 16.93 4.04
CA GLY A 62 -14.37 18.15 3.27
C GLY A 62 -13.65 18.16 1.92
N GLU A 63 -14.14 19.05 1.04
CA GLU A 63 -13.67 19.16 -0.35
C GLU A 63 -12.19 19.59 -0.43
N ASP A 64 -11.77 20.51 0.44
CA ASP A 64 -10.38 20.99 0.49
C ASP A 64 -9.42 19.85 0.80
N ASN A 65 -9.82 18.91 1.68
CA ASN A 65 -9.04 17.73 1.97
C ASN A 65 -8.87 16.84 0.73
N VAL A 66 -9.95 16.61 -0.02
CA VAL A 66 -9.93 15.81 -1.25
C VAL A 66 -9.01 16.46 -2.29
N ARG A 67 -9.23 17.74 -2.58
CA ARG A 67 -8.48 18.49 -3.59
C ARG A 67 -7.02 18.70 -3.24
N SER A 68 -6.67 18.68 -1.95
CA SER A 68 -5.29 18.89 -1.50
C SER A 68 -4.31 17.85 -2.02
N LEU A 69 -4.78 16.67 -2.41
CA LEU A 69 -3.93 15.58 -2.87
C LEU A 69 -3.61 15.66 -4.37
N LEU A 70 -4.46 16.27 -5.18
CA LEU A 70 -4.27 16.39 -6.63
C LEU A 70 -2.90 17.03 -6.95
N GLY A 71 -2.08 16.33 -7.69
CA GLY A 71 -0.70 16.74 -7.98
C GLY A 71 0.29 16.52 -6.83
N ARG A 72 -0.12 15.93 -5.71
CA ARG A 72 0.73 15.69 -4.53
C ARG A 72 0.72 14.23 -4.06
N VAL A 73 0.25 13.32 -4.91
CA VAL A 73 0.37 11.87 -4.67
C VAL A 73 1.84 11.46 -4.63
N GLY A 74 2.16 10.49 -3.81
CA GLY A 74 3.54 10.03 -3.61
C GLY A 74 4.40 10.93 -2.71
N ASP A 75 3.82 12.04 -2.22
CA ASP A 75 4.42 12.97 -1.27
C ASP A 75 3.50 13.15 -0.05
N GLN A 76 2.41 13.91 -0.19
CA GLN A 76 1.53 14.27 0.91
C GLN A 76 0.87 13.06 1.59
N ASP A 77 0.35 12.14 0.81
CA ASP A 77 -0.31 10.91 1.29
C ASP A 77 0.69 9.93 1.91
N VAL A 78 1.90 9.87 1.39
CA VAL A 78 3.00 9.06 1.94
C VAL A 78 3.46 9.62 3.29
N GLN A 79 3.67 10.94 3.38
CA GLN A 79 4.03 11.60 4.64
C GLN A 79 2.96 11.40 5.70
N ASP A 80 1.68 11.56 5.35
CA ASP A 80 0.57 11.34 6.29
C ASP A 80 0.56 9.91 6.84
N CYS A 81 0.81 8.91 6.01
CA CYS A 81 0.90 7.51 6.45
C CYS A 81 2.11 7.27 7.36
N HIS A 82 3.25 7.87 7.04
CA HIS A 82 4.46 7.78 7.85
C HIS A 82 4.28 8.45 9.22
N GLU A 83 3.77 9.67 9.25
CA GLU A 83 3.50 10.41 10.50
C GLU A 83 2.45 9.70 11.38
N ALA A 84 1.39 9.13 10.77
CA ALA A 84 0.42 8.32 11.50
C ALA A 84 1.06 7.09 12.13
N THR A 85 2.00 6.46 11.43
CA THR A 85 2.77 5.32 11.96
C THR A 85 3.61 5.73 13.17
N LEU A 86 4.36 6.83 13.06
CA LEU A 86 5.19 7.33 14.16
C LEU A 86 4.32 7.71 15.37
N ALA A 87 3.23 8.44 15.14
CA ALA A 87 2.30 8.82 16.19
C ALA A 87 1.69 7.61 16.91
N ALA A 88 1.35 6.55 16.18
CA ALA A 88 0.86 5.31 16.76
C ALA A 88 1.91 4.65 17.67
N LEU A 89 3.15 4.57 17.20
CA LEU A 89 4.27 3.99 17.94
C LEU A 89 4.65 4.81 19.19
N ASP A 90 4.48 6.14 19.15
CA ASP A 90 4.77 7.03 20.28
C ASP A 90 3.68 6.97 21.35
N ASN A 91 2.42 6.86 20.95
CA ASN A 91 1.28 6.89 21.87
C ASN A 91 0.87 5.51 22.39
N LEU A 92 1.33 4.41 21.78
CA LEU A 92 0.95 3.04 22.12
C LEU A 92 2.19 2.19 22.40
N PRO A 93 2.71 2.23 23.64
CA PRO A 93 3.98 1.59 24.02
C PRO A 93 3.97 0.05 23.89
N GLN A 94 2.79 -0.57 23.76
CA GLN A 94 2.68 -1.99 23.48
C GLN A 94 3.05 -2.36 22.03
N LEU A 95 3.14 -1.40 21.10
CA LEU A 95 3.53 -1.66 19.70
C LEU A 95 5.04 -1.82 19.57
N ALA A 96 5.45 -2.82 18.82
CA ALA A 96 6.85 -3.12 18.55
C ALA A 96 7.41 -2.20 17.45
N ARG A 97 8.27 -1.25 17.80
CA ARG A 97 8.92 -0.34 16.82
C ARG A 97 9.80 -1.08 15.80
N ASP A 98 10.34 -2.22 16.17
CA ASP A 98 11.16 -3.07 15.33
C ASP A 98 10.36 -4.09 14.50
N LYS A 99 9.02 -4.08 14.63
CA LYS A 99 8.12 -5.03 13.95
C LYS A 99 6.95 -4.31 13.24
N VAL A 100 7.27 -3.26 12.49
CA VAL A 100 6.29 -2.52 11.68
C VAL A 100 6.32 -3.03 10.25
N VAL A 101 5.16 -3.42 9.73
CA VAL A 101 4.99 -3.93 8.37
C VAL A 101 3.89 -3.17 7.63
N LEU A 102 3.90 -3.25 6.32
CA LEU A 102 2.96 -2.55 5.45
C LEU A 102 2.04 -3.55 4.74
N MET A 103 0.79 -3.16 4.55
CA MET A 103 -0.15 -3.89 3.70
C MET A 103 -1.10 -2.92 3.00
N GLY A 104 -1.37 -3.11 1.70
CA GLY A 104 -2.29 -2.22 0.99
C GLY A 104 -2.55 -2.66 -0.43
N GLY A 105 -3.70 -2.24 -0.98
CA GLY A 105 -4.12 -2.57 -2.35
C GLY A 105 -4.35 -1.34 -3.21
N SER A 106 -4.17 -1.46 -4.54
CA SER A 106 -4.42 -0.36 -5.47
C SER A 106 -3.55 0.86 -5.15
N HIS A 107 -4.15 2.04 -4.94
CA HIS A 107 -3.44 3.21 -4.42
C HIS A 107 -2.84 2.95 -3.00
N GLY A 108 -3.47 2.11 -2.17
CA GLY A 108 -2.85 1.66 -0.93
C GLY A 108 -1.56 0.86 -1.17
N GLY A 109 -1.50 0.09 -2.26
CA GLY A 109 -0.28 -0.58 -2.74
C GLY A 109 0.77 0.40 -3.25
N PHE A 110 0.35 1.48 -3.91
CA PHE A 110 1.21 2.61 -4.27
C PHE A 110 1.86 3.23 -3.01
N LEU A 111 1.08 3.46 -1.97
CA LEU A 111 1.59 3.97 -0.70
C LEU A 111 2.54 2.99 -0.02
N VAL A 112 2.22 1.70 -0.01
CA VAL A 112 3.08 0.64 0.53
C VAL A 112 4.45 0.64 -0.15
N THR A 113 4.47 0.68 -1.47
CA THR A 113 5.72 0.68 -2.25
C THR A 113 6.50 1.99 -2.12
N HIS A 114 5.83 3.13 -1.99
CA HIS A 114 6.47 4.41 -1.65
C HIS A 114 7.09 4.40 -0.25
N LEU A 115 6.34 3.96 0.76
CA LEU A 115 6.81 3.93 2.15
C LEU A 115 8.04 3.04 2.31
N THR A 116 8.10 1.89 1.62
CA THR A 116 9.29 1.02 1.65
C THR A 116 10.52 1.66 1.01
N GLY A 117 10.34 2.51 -0.01
CA GLY A 117 11.44 3.18 -0.71
C GLY A 117 11.84 4.51 -0.08
N GLN A 118 10.89 5.27 0.47
CA GLN A 118 11.16 6.57 1.09
C GLN A 118 11.63 6.44 2.56
N PHE A 119 11.16 5.39 3.29
CA PHE A 119 11.51 5.15 4.69
C PHE A 119 12.05 3.71 4.89
N PRO A 120 13.17 3.36 4.25
CA PRO A 120 13.64 1.97 4.14
C PRO A 120 14.06 1.33 5.46
N ASP A 121 14.26 2.09 6.51
CA ASP A 121 14.75 1.59 7.81
C ASP A 121 13.61 1.23 8.79
N LEU A 122 12.43 1.82 8.61
CA LEU A 122 11.30 1.63 9.52
C LEU A 122 10.56 0.31 9.26
N TYR A 123 10.19 0.06 8.01
CA TYR A 123 9.31 -1.04 7.64
C TYR A 123 10.10 -2.33 7.38
N LYS A 124 9.65 -3.44 7.99
CA LYS A 124 10.40 -4.72 8.00
C LYS A 124 9.96 -5.70 6.93
N ALA A 125 8.73 -5.59 6.44
CA ALA A 125 8.18 -6.33 5.32
C ALA A 125 6.97 -5.58 4.74
N ALA A 126 6.57 -5.92 3.51
CA ALA A 126 5.42 -5.29 2.88
C ALA A 126 4.64 -6.28 2.01
N VAL A 127 3.30 -6.13 1.99
CA VAL A 127 2.39 -6.85 1.09
C VAL A 127 1.66 -5.82 0.23
N ALA A 128 1.85 -5.87 -1.07
CA ALA A 128 1.22 -4.96 -2.02
C ALA A 128 0.29 -5.73 -2.97
N ILE A 129 -1.00 -5.39 -2.95
CA ILE A 129 -2.06 -6.07 -3.71
C ILE A 129 -2.43 -5.21 -4.91
N ASN A 130 -2.21 -5.72 -6.12
CA ASN A 130 -2.44 -4.96 -7.35
C ASN A 130 -1.95 -3.51 -7.24
N PRO A 131 -0.67 -3.28 -6.86
CA PRO A 131 -0.17 -1.93 -6.59
C PRO A 131 0.00 -1.12 -7.86
N VAL A 132 -0.34 0.16 -7.80
CA VAL A 132 0.20 1.12 -8.77
C VAL A 132 1.67 1.35 -8.41
N THR A 133 2.57 1.16 -9.38
CA THR A 133 4.02 1.31 -9.17
C THR A 133 4.66 2.33 -10.08
N ASN A 134 4.01 2.61 -11.23
CA ASN A 134 4.50 3.52 -12.25
C ASN A 134 3.32 4.20 -12.96
N LEU A 135 3.01 5.44 -12.61
CA LEU A 135 1.93 6.23 -13.19
C LEU A 135 2.10 6.43 -14.71
N ALA A 136 3.36 6.57 -15.16
CA ALA A 136 3.66 6.81 -16.56
C ALA A 136 3.32 5.60 -17.44
N SER A 137 3.64 4.38 -16.99
CA SER A 137 3.29 3.15 -17.74
C SER A 137 1.82 2.74 -17.54
N LEU A 138 1.20 3.11 -16.41
CA LEU A 138 -0.22 2.82 -16.14
C LEU A 138 -1.17 3.59 -17.05
N ALA A 139 -0.86 4.85 -17.35
CA ALA A 139 -1.74 5.76 -18.11
C ALA A 139 -2.22 5.19 -19.45
N GLY A 140 -1.41 4.37 -20.10
CA GLY A 140 -1.73 3.79 -21.40
C GLY A 140 -2.49 2.46 -21.37
N VAL A 141 -2.67 1.84 -20.20
CA VAL A 141 -3.17 0.46 -20.07
C VAL A 141 -4.30 0.28 -19.07
N SER A 142 -4.65 1.32 -18.31
CA SER A 142 -5.75 1.31 -17.34
C SER A 142 -7.11 1.54 -18.01
N ASP A 143 -8.18 0.98 -17.45
CA ASP A 143 -9.57 1.27 -17.82
C ASP A 143 -10.03 2.69 -17.38
N ILE A 144 -9.21 3.39 -16.56
CA ILE A 144 -9.39 4.78 -16.15
C ILE A 144 -8.12 5.60 -16.40
N PRO A 145 -7.75 5.83 -17.68
CA PRO A 145 -6.47 6.45 -18.04
C PRO A 145 -6.30 7.88 -17.52
N ASP A 146 -7.41 8.62 -17.33
CA ASP A 146 -7.44 9.97 -16.75
C ASP A 146 -6.98 10.01 -15.30
N TRP A 147 -7.10 8.92 -14.55
CA TRP A 147 -6.67 8.82 -13.15
C TRP A 147 -5.19 9.20 -12.97
N SER A 148 -4.30 8.61 -13.78
CA SER A 148 -2.86 8.89 -13.71
C SER A 148 -2.52 10.37 -13.95
N PHE A 149 -3.29 11.03 -14.84
CA PHE A 149 -3.12 12.47 -15.09
C PHE A 149 -3.62 13.31 -13.91
N ASN A 150 -4.84 13.05 -13.46
CA ASN A 150 -5.49 13.83 -12.40
C ASN A 150 -4.68 13.75 -11.11
N GLU A 151 -4.28 12.55 -10.69
CA GLU A 151 -3.49 12.35 -9.48
C GLU A 151 -2.08 12.96 -9.59
N ALA A 152 -1.50 12.97 -10.79
CA ALA A 152 -0.25 13.67 -11.04
C ALA A 152 -0.40 15.21 -11.13
N GLY A 153 -1.63 15.76 -11.04
CA GLY A 153 -1.90 17.19 -11.19
C GLY A 153 -1.83 17.69 -12.63
N LEU A 154 -1.99 16.80 -13.59
CA LEU A 154 -1.92 17.10 -15.01
C LEU A 154 -3.32 17.14 -15.61
N LYS A 155 -3.50 17.95 -16.67
CA LYS A 155 -4.75 17.96 -17.43
C LYS A 155 -4.81 16.73 -18.35
N TYR A 156 -5.86 15.93 -18.21
CA TYR A 156 -6.13 14.86 -19.15
C TYR A 156 -6.63 15.44 -20.50
N LYS A 157 -5.85 15.21 -21.53
CA LYS A 157 -6.20 15.59 -22.93
C LYS A 157 -5.97 14.39 -23.82
N TYR A 158 -6.88 13.40 -23.80
CA TYR A 158 -6.71 12.16 -24.53
C TYR A 158 -5.50 11.30 -24.08
N LEU A 159 -5.38 10.10 -24.65
CA LEU A 159 -4.35 9.10 -24.33
C LEU A 159 -2.96 9.41 -24.92
N HIS A 160 -2.55 10.67 -24.99
CA HIS A 160 -1.25 11.04 -25.53
C HIS A 160 -0.47 11.89 -24.51
N PRO A 161 0.18 11.26 -23.51
CA PRO A 161 1.06 12.01 -22.61
C PRO A 161 2.25 12.56 -23.39
N THR A 162 2.61 13.80 -23.10
CA THR A 162 3.86 14.38 -23.60
C THR A 162 5.05 13.83 -22.79
N PRO A 163 6.30 13.98 -23.28
CA PRO A 163 7.48 13.60 -22.50
C PRO A 163 7.51 14.24 -21.10
N GLU A 164 7.08 15.49 -20.97
CA GLU A 164 7.02 16.22 -19.70
C GLU A 164 5.94 15.63 -18.77
N ASN A 165 4.79 15.19 -19.31
CA ASN A 165 3.78 14.48 -18.54
C ASN A 165 4.33 13.16 -18.00
N LEU A 166 5.02 12.38 -18.82
CA LEU A 166 5.65 11.12 -18.42
C LEU A 166 6.71 11.33 -17.33
N ALA A 167 7.54 12.36 -17.46
CA ALA A 167 8.52 12.73 -16.45
C ALA A 167 7.85 13.09 -15.12
N THR A 168 6.77 13.89 -15.15
CA THR A 168 6.00 14.25 -13.95
C THR A 168 5.38 13.02 -13.30
N MET A 169 4.78 12.12 -14.08
CA MET A 169 4.21 10.86 -13.59
C MET A 169 5.27 9.93 -13.00
N TRP A 170 6.43 9.83 -13.63
CA TRP A 170 7.57 9.07 -13.11
C TRP A 170 8.04 9.61 -11.76
N ASP A 171 8.19 10.91 -11.65
CA ASP A 171 8.65 11.57 -10.42
C ASP A 171 7.73 11.32 -9.21
N LYS A 172 6.46 11.06 -9.47
CA LYS A 172 5.44 10.73 -8.46
C LYS A 172 5.24 9.23 -8.26
N SER A 173 6.01 8.40 -8.91
CA SER A 173 5.84 6.95 -8.90
C SER A 173 6.77 6.25 -7.91
N PRO A 174 6.31 5.17 -7.24
CA PRO A 174 7.14 4.42 -6.30
C PRO A 174 8.40 3.83 -6.93
N ILE A 175 8.34 3.46 -8.22
CA ILE A 175 9.46 2.86 -8.93
C ILE A 175 10.72 3.75 -8.92
N LYS A 176 10.56 5.07 -8.80
CA LYS A 176 11.66 6.03 -8.64
C LYS A 176 12.52 5.74 -7.40
N HIS A 177 11.94 5.16 -6.37
CA HIS A 177 12.60 4.88 -5.09
C HIS A 177 13.03 3.42 -4.92
N ILE A 178 12.94 2.62 -5.97
CA ILE A 178 13.09 1.15 -5.91
C ILE A 178 14.48 0.72 -5.41
N GLU A 179 15.52 1.47 -5.71
CA GLU A 179 16.89 1.19 -5.28
C GLU A 179 17.05 1.25 -3.76
N ASN A 180 16.27 2.11 -3.09
CA ASN A 180 16.34 2.33 -1.66
C ASN A 180 15.66 1.21 -0.86
N ILE A 181 14.79 0.41 -1.49
CA ILE A 181 13.99 -0.61 -0.81
C ILE A 181 14.90 -1.65 -0.14
N LYS A 182 14.71 -1.84 1.16
CA LYS A 182 15.38 -2.86 1.98
C LYS A 182 14.43 -3.96 2.42
N ALA A 183 13.17 -3.61 2.68
CA ALA A 183 12.17 -4.53 3.16
C ALA A 183 11.83 -5.60 2.10
N PRO A 184 11.69 -6.88 2.48
CA PRO A 184 11.08 -7.89 1.63
C PRO A 184 9.65 -7.49 1.22
N ILE A 185 9.29 -7.73 -0.05
CA ILE A 185 7.97 -7.40 -0.59
C ILE A 185 7.28 -8.64 -1.15
N LEU A 186 6.01 -8.86 -0.79
CA LEU A 186 5.11 -9.79 -1.44
C LEU A 186 4.16 -9.01 -2.35
N LEU A 187 4.18 -9.32 -3.64
CA LEU A 187 3.26 -8.80 -4.64
C LEU A 187 2.12 -9.82 -4.87
N LEU A 188 0.88 -9.36 -4.77
CA LEU A 188 -0.32 -10.18 -5.04
C LEU A 188 -1.02 -9.57 -6.26
N ILE A 189 -1.07 -10.32 -7.36
CA ILE A 189 -1.45 -9.76 -8.66
C ILE A 189 -2.66 -10.50 -9.23
N GLY A 190 -3.72 -9.75 -9.54
CA GLY A 190 -4.87 -10.21 -10.31
C GLY A 190 -4.56 -10.12 -11.82
N LYS A 191 -4.43 -11.27 -12.49
CA LYS A 191 -4.02 -11.34 -13.89
C LYS A 191 -5.01 -10.69 -14.87
N LYS A 192 -6.28 -10.55 -14.44
CA LYS A 192 -7.38 -9.96 -15.22
C LYS A 192 -7.74 -8.54 -14.76
N ASP A 193 -6.83 -7.91 -14.02
CA ASP A 193 -7.03 -6.56 -13.54
C ASP A 193 -6.94 -5.55 -14.70
N LEU A 194 -8.05 -4.85 -14.97
CA LEU A 194 -8.12 -3.78 -15.96
C LEU A 194 -7.86 -2.40 -15.37
N ARG A 195 -8.01 -2.27 -14.04
CA ARG A 195 -7.85 -1.02 -13.30
C ARG A 195 -6.37 -0.70 -13.08
N VAL A 196 -5.67 -1.61 -12.44
CA VAL A 196 -4.22 -1.58 -12.29
C VAL A 196 -3.65 -2.76 -13.06
N ASN A 197 -3.26 -2.50 -14.31
CA ASN A 197 -2.80 -3.56 -15.20
C ASN A 197 -1.68 -4.39 -14.54
N PRO A 198 -1.72 -5.73 -14.65
CA PRO A 198 -0.72 -6.63 -14.04
C PRO A 198 0.74 -6.28 -14.37
N THR A 199 0.96 -5.60 -15.51
CA THR A 199 2.29 -5.12 -15.91
C THR A 199 2.95 -4.24 -14.87
N GLN A 200 2.17 -3.51 -14.05
CA GLN A 200 2.67 -2.71 -12.93
C GLN A 200 3.42 -3.59 -11.91
N GLY A 201 2.78 -4.69 -11.49
CA GLY A 201 3.41 -5.65 -10.58
C GLY A 201 4.59 -6.39 -11.22
N TYR A 202 4.48 -6.76 -12.50
CA TYR A 202 5.56 -7.46 -13.22
C TYR A 202 6.79 -6.58 -13.39
N GLU A 203 6.62 -5.31 -13.82
CA GLU A 203 7.70 -4.34 -13.93
C GLU A 203 8.43 -4.17 -12.59
N PHE A 204 7.68 -3.96 -11.52
CA PHE A 204 8.24 -3.77 -10.19
C PHE A 204 8.95 -5.01 -9.66
N TYR A 205 8.37 -6.20 -9.87
CA TYR A 205 8.98 -7.49 -9.51
C TYR A 205 10.32 -7.71 -10.20
N HIS A 206 10.35 -7.56 -11.54
CA HIS A 206 11.58 -7.77 -12.31
C HIS A 206 12.67 -6.76 -11.94
N SER A 207 12.30 -5.51 -11.71
CA SER A 207 13.24 -4.46 -11.30
C SER A 207 13.83 -4.75 -9.91
N LEU A 208 13.00 -5.19 -8.93
CA LEU A 208 13.50 -5.61 -7.61
C LEU A 208 14.42 -6.83 -7.72
N LYS A 209 14.07 -7.82 -8.54
CA LYS A 209 14.92 -9.00 -8.78
C LYS A 209 16.27 -8.62 -9.41
N ALA A 210 16.27 -7.73 -10.40
CA ALA A 210 17.49 -7.26 -11.03
C ALA A 210 18.43 -6.52 -10.06
N LEU A 211 17.84 -5.85 -9.06
CA LEU A 211 18.57 -5.17 -7.98
C LEU A 211 18.97 -6.12 -6.82
N GLY A 212 18.72 -7.43 -6.93
CA GLY A 212 19.03 -8.41 -5.88
C GLY A 212 18.17 -8.28 -4.62
N LYS A 213 17.01 -7.58 -4.70
CA LYS A 213 16.11 -7.39 -3.56
C LYS A 213 15.26 -8.64 -3.29
N THR A 214 14.83 -8.80 -2.05
CA THR A 214 13.94 -9.89 -1.66
C THR A 214 12.51 -9.57 -2.07
N VAL A 215 11.99 -10.27 -3.07
CA VAL A 215 10.62 -10.12 -3.55
C VAL A 215 10.01 -11.47 -3.91
N GLU A 216 8.77 -11.68 -3.49
CA GLU A 216 7.91 -12.83 -3.86
C GLU A 216 6.69 -12.29 -4.61
N MET A 217 6.09 -13.09 -5.50
CA MET A 217 4.92 -12.69 -6.27
C MET A 217 3.97 -13.88 -6.46
N ASN A 218 2.71 -13.69 -6.09
CA ASN A 218 1.62 -14.63 -6.38
C ASN A 218 0.68 -14.00 -7.41
N VAL A 219 0.32 -14.77 -8.43
CA VAL A 219 -0.55 -14.32 -9.53
C VAL A 219 -1.84 -15.14 -9.53
N TYR A 220 -2.98 -14.45 -9.51
CA TYR A 220 -4.31 -15.05 -9.44
C TYR A 220 -5.08 -14.82 -10.72
N GLU A 221 -5.79 -15.85 -11.22
CA GLU A 221 -6.74 -15.73 -12.34
C GLU A 221 -8.01 -14.95 -11.93
N ASP A 222 -7.79 -13.69 -11.50
CA ASP A 222 -8.79 -12.81 -10.90
C ASP A 222 -8.60 -11.37 -11.37
N ASN A 223 -9.56 -10.51 -11.00
CA ASN A 223 -9.60 -9.08 -11.31
C ASN A 223 -9.00 -8.24 -10.18
N HIS A 224 -9.26 -6.91 -10.19
CA HIS A 224 -8.69 -5.95 -9.25
C HIS A 224 -8.87 -6.29 -7.75
N PRO A 225 -10.05 -6.72 -7.25
CA PRO A 225 -10.21 -7.07 -5.83
C PRO A 225 -9.55 -8.39 -5.41
N ILE A 226 -9.15 -9.28 -6.33
CA ILE A 226 -8.79 -10.68 -6.05
C ILE A 226 -9.83 -11.31 -5.12
N GLY A 227 -11.09 -11.26 -5.58
CA GLY A 227 -12.26 -11.46 -4.72
C GLY A 227 -12.88 -12.86 -4.80
N LYS A 228 -12.46 -13.74 -5.71
CA LYS A 228 -12.94 -15.13 -5.70
C LYS A 228 -12.59 -15.79 -4.38
N PHE A 229 -13.52 -16.55 -3.81
CA PHE A 229 -13.40 -17.10 -2.46
C PHE A 229 -12.05 -17.79 -2.20
N GLU A 230 -11.63 -18.67 -3.09
CA GLU A 230 -10.38 -19.42 -2.97
C GLU A 230 -9.16 -18.50 -3.04
N HIS A 231 -9.15 -17.54 -3.97
CA HIS A 231 -8.07 -16.57 -4.12
C HIS A 231 -8.01 -15.61 -2.91
N ALA A 232 -9.19 -15.18 -2.44
CA ALA A 232 -9.30 -14.29 -1.28
C ALA A 232 -8.82 -14.96 0.01
N LEU A 233 -9.03 -16.27 0.16
CA LEU A 233 -8.49 -17.02 1.28
C LEU A 233 -6.98 -17.20 1.15
N ASP A 234 -6.53 -17.61 -0.02
CA ASP A 234 -5.12 -17.91 -0.30
C ASP A 234 -4.22 -16.68 -0.08
N TRP A 235 -4.58 -15.52 -0.67
CA TRP A 235 -3.73 -14.33 -0.50
C TRP A 235 -3.66 -13.85 0.97
N LYS A 236 -4.74 -14.01 1.76
CA LYS A 236 -4.72 -13.65 3.18
C LYS A 236 -3.76 -14.54 3.98
N ILE A 237 -3.83 -15.86 3.73
CA ILE A 237 -2.93 -16.83 4.37
C ILE A 237 -1.47 -16.57 3.95
N ASN A 238 -1.21 -16.41 2.66
CA ASN A 238 0.14 -16.14 2.17
C ASN A 238 0.70 -14.82 2.70
N SER A 239 -0.14 -13.79 2.84
CA SER A 239 0.25 -12.53 3.49
C SER A 239 0.70 -12.75 4.93
N ALA A 240 -0.09 -13.49 5.72
CA ALA A 240 0.25 -13.78 7.11
C ALA A 240 1.54 -14.59 7.23
N LEU A 241 1.69 -15.64 6.42
CA LEU A 241 2.89 -16.47 6.39
C LEU A 241 4.14 -15.67 6.01
N PHE A 242 4.02 -14.80 4.98
CA PHE A 242 5.11 -13.94 4.54
C PHE A 242 5.53 -12.95 5.64
N LEU A 243 4.57 -12.27 6.26
CA LEU A 243 4.85 -11.32 7.34
C LEU A 243 5.47 -12.02 8.55
N ASN A 244 4.94 -13.16 8.98
CA ASN A 244 5.48 -13.96 10.09
C ASN A 244 6.93 -14.42 9.82
N LYS A 245 7.21 -14.90 8.61
CA LYS A 245 8.56 -15.31 8.17
C LYS A 245 9.58 -14.19 8.34
N HIS A 246 9.23 -12.98 7.92
CA HIS A 246 10.16 -11.85 7.92
C HIS A 246 10.24 -11.12 9.25
N LEU A 247 9.22 -11.21 10.10
CA LEU A 247 9.25 -10.74 11.48
C LEU A 247 9.77 -11.77 12.49
N ARG A 248 9.99 -13.01 12.04
CA ARG A 248 10.43 -14.14 12.90
C ARG A 248 9.48 -14.37 14.08
N LEU A 249 8.17 -14.37 13.78
CA LEU A 249 7.09 -14.64 14.74
C LEU A 249 6.74 -16.11 14.79
#